data_a912ac95ca8129584a1d47f75976c0b7
#
_entry.id   a912ac95ca8129584a1d47f75976c0b7
#
_cell.length_a   1.000
_cell.length_b   1.000
_cell.length_c   1.000
_cell.angle_alpha   90.00
_cell.angle_beta   90.00
_cell.angle_gamma   90.00
#
_symmetry.space_group_name_H-M   'P 1'
#
loop_
_entity.id
_entity.type
_entity.pdbx_description
1 polymer ?
#
loop_
_entity_poly.entity_id
_entity_poly.type
_entity_poly.pdbx_seq_one_letter_code
_entity_poly.pdbx_strand_id
1 'polypeptide(L)'
;MTDANEITHALRLWFQVGDVFEVRVLDAVSADYRREHIESGYFDYEHISAVPEALKRLLSFRGVYVTVNPVNPDLLARAVNRLRPAGRNPTTADTDIVRRRWLLIDCDPKRASGVSSTKAEHESALAKARKIRSDLFSLGWPDPIMTDSGNGAQLMYRIDLPATDGGLVQKCTNAFARASDDAVSIEWLWRPARSTATN
;
A
#
# COMPACT_ATOMS: atom_id res chain seq x y z
N MET A 1 12.48 -14.79 -4.31
CA MET A 1 13.11 -13.67 -5.07
C MET A 1 11.97 -12.96 -5.79
N THR A 2 11.68 -11.72 -5.43
CA THR A 2 10.57 -10.97 -6.04
C THR A 2 10.90 -10.70 -7.51
N ASP A 3 9.98 -11.03 -8.42
CA ASP A 3 10.20 -10.84 -9.85
C ASP A 3 10.19 -9.33 -10.16
N ALA A 4 11.30 -8.83 -10.72
CA ALA A 4 11.43 -7.42 -11.10
C ALA A 4 10.39 -7.00 -12.15
N ASN A 5 9.96 -7.92 -13.02
CA ASN A 5 8.95 -7.66 -14.04
C ASN A 5 7.56 -7.52 -13.40
N GLU A 6 7.23 -8.35 -12.41
CA GLU A 6 5.97 -8.23 -11.67
C GLU A 6 5.87 -6.91 -10.91
N ILE A 7 6.93 -6.49 -10.22
CA ILE A 7 6.98 -5.18 -9.55
C ILE A 7 6.73 -4.06 -10.55
N THR A 8 7.49 -4.06 -11.64
CA THR A 8 7.40 -3.02 -12.67
C THR A 8 6.01 -2.99 -13.30
N HIS A 9 5.43 -4.16 -13.58
CA HIS A 9 4.08 -4.27 -14.14
C HIS A 9 3.02 -3.73 -13.17
N ALA A 10 3.06 -4.13 -11.91
CA ALA A 10 2.12 -3.65 -10.89
C ALA A 10 2.19 -2.12 -10.72
N LEU A 11 3.39 -1.55 -10.62
CA LEU A 11 3.55 -0.11 -10.49
C LEU A 11 3.03 0.66 -11.72
N ARG A 12 3.21 0.12 -12.92
CA ARG A 12 2.65 0.72 -14.15
C ARG A 12 1.13 0.67 -14.22
N LEU A 13 0.49 -0.30 -13.58
CA LEU A 13 -0.97 -0.33 -13.43
C LEU A 13 -1.47 0.72 -12.44
N TRP A 14 -0.69 1.02 -11.40
CA TRP A 14 -1.10 1.92 -10.32
C TRP A 14 -0.87 3.39 -10.65
N PHE A 15 0.25 3.70 -11.30
CA PHE A 15 0.69 5.06 -11.56
C PHE A 15 0.67 5.40 -13.05
N GLN A 16 0.73 6.67 -13.37
CA GLN A 16 0.77 7.21 -14.73
C GLN A 16 1.85 8.28 -14.85
N VAL A 17 2.14 8.68 -16.08
CA VAL A 17 3.09 9.76 -16.41
C VAL A 17 2.83 10.98 -15.54
N GLY A 18 3.89 11.51 -14.92
CA GLY A 18 3.85 12.66 -14.02
C GLY A 18 3.54 12.32 -12.57
N ASP A 19 3.24 11.05 -12.22
CA ASP A 19 3.05 10.65 -10.83
C ASP A 19 4.39 10.43 -10.12
N VAL A 20 4.41 10.82 -8.85
CA VAL A 20 5.46 10.47 -7.88
C VAL A 20 4.83 9.62 -6.79
N PHE A 21 5.56 8.61 -6.31
CA PHE A 21 5.14 7.71 -5.25
C PHE A 21 6.30 7.38 -4.32
N GLU A 22 5.99 7.03 -3.06
CA GLU A 22 6.99 6.55 -2.10
C GLU A 22 7.05 5.02 -2.13
N VAL A 23 8.28 4.48 -2.11
CA VAL A 23 8.57 3.10 -1.76
C VAL A 23 9.21 3.10 -0.38
N ARG A 24 8.64 2.34 0.55
CA ARG A 24 9.11 2.20 1.93
C ARG A 24 9.41 0.75 2.23
N VAL A 25 10.59 0.47 2.76
CA VAL A 25 11.04 -0.86 3.12
C VAL A 25 11.23 -0.93 4.62
N LEU A 26 10.57 -1.89 5.26
CA LEU A 26 10.65 -2.09 6.71
C LEU A 26 11.67 -3.17 7.05
N ASP A 27 12.39 -2.93 8.16
CA ASP A 27 13.40 -3.82 8.71
C ASP A 27 14.45 -4.18 7.64
N ALA A 28 14.83 -3.17 6.85
CA ALA A 28 15.84 -3.29 5.80
C ALA A 28 17.23 -3.44 6.41
N VAL A 29 18.03 -4.35 5.84
CA VAL A 29 19.46 -4.49 6.11
C VAL A 29 20.20 -4.31 4.79
N SER A 30 21.21 -3.46 4.77
CA SER A 30 22.05 -3.22 3.60
C SER A 30 23.53 -3.43 3.92
N ALA A 31 24.39 -3.38 2.90
CA ALA A 31 25.84 -3.49 3.11
C ALA A 31 26.39 -2.40 4.00
N ASP A 32 25.83 -1.16 3.88
CA ASP A 32 26.26 0.01 4.63
C ASP A 32 25.63 0.11 6.01
N TYR A 33 24.40 -0.47 6.18
CA TYR A 33 23.64 -0.47 7.42
C TYR A 33 23.26 -1.88 7.82
N ARG A 34 24.06 -2.46 8.72
CA ARG A 34 23.95 -3.86 9.19
C ARG A 34 22.83 -4.09 10.22
N ARG A 35 22.19 -3.04 10.72
CA ARG A 35 21.06 -3.12 11.65
C ARG A 35 19.78 -2.86 10.88
N GLU A 36 18.69 -3.48 11.32
CA GLU A 36 17.34 -3.24 10.79
C GLU A 36 16.97 -1.76 10.90
N HIS A 37 16.50 -1.20 9.81
CA HIS A 37 16.10 0.20 9.71
C HIS A 37 15.01 0.35 8.64
N ILE A 38 14.42 1.54 8.56
CA ILE A 38 13.48 1.87 7.49
C ILE A 38 14.26 2.53 6.35
N GLU A 39 14.10 1.99 5.16
CA GLU A 39 14.48 2.66 3.92
C GLU A 39 13.26 3.33 3.30
N SER A 40 13.43 4.52 2.75
CA SER A 40 12.38 5.26 2.03
C SER A 40 12.97 5.93 0.80
N GLY A 41 12.22 5.95 -0.28
CA GLY A 41 12.60 6.64 -1.51
C GLY A 41 11.39 7.06 -2.32
N TYR A 42 11.57 8.11 -3.10
CA TYR A 42 10.52 8.63 -3.98
C TYR A 42 10.91 8.34 -5.43
N PHE A 43 9.95 7.82 -6.18
CA PHE A 43 10.13 7.44 -7.57
C PHE A 43 9.08 8.11 -8.42
N ASP A 44 9.46 8.55 -9.60
CA ASP A 44 8.53 8.99 -10.63
C ASP A 44 8.16 7.83 -11.58
N TYR A 45 7.11 8.03 -12.35
CA TYR A 45 6.61 7.01 -13.28
C TYR A 45 7.65 6.59 -14.33
N GLU A 46 8.47 7.51 -14.80
CA GLU A 46 9.48 7.28 -15.83
C GLU A 46 10.61 6.37 -15.33
N HIS A 47 10.84 6.35 -14.02
CA HIS A 47 11.90 5.58 -13.36
C HIS A 47 11.37 4.40 -12.54
N ILE A 48 10.18 3.89 -12.83
CA ILE A 48 9.60 2.71 -12.14
C ILE A 48 10.57 1.51 -12.14
N SER A 49 11.33 1.32 -13.23
CA SER A 49 12.34 0.25 -13.32
C SER A 49 13.49 0.38 -12.32
N ALA A 50 13.70 1.57 -11.74
CA ALA A 50 14.69 1.76 -10.68
C ALA A 50 14.27 1.13 -9.34
N VAL A 51 12.98 0.87 -9.13
CA VAL A 51 12.47 0.27 -7.86
C VAL A 51 13.05 -1.12 -7.62
N PRO A 52 12.88 -2.11 -8.52
CA PRO A 52 13.46 -3.43 -8.30
C PRO A 52 14.99 -3.39 -8.19
N GLU A 53 15.68 -2.51 -8.90
CA GLU A 53 17.13 -2.35 -8.79
C GLU A 53 17.54 -1.79 -7.41
N ALA A 54 16.79 -0.87 -6.86
CA ALA A 54 17.02 -0.35 -5.51
C ALA A 54 16.80 -1.44 -4.45
N LEU A 55 15.78 -2.30 -4.61
CA LEU A 55 15.52 -3.42 -3.70
C LEU A 55 16.61 -4.50 -3.72
N LYS A 56 17.21 -4.79 -4.87
CA LYS A 56 18.32 -5.76 -4.98
C LYS A 56 19.56 -5.39 -4.16
N ARG A 57 19.71 -4.13 -3.77
CA ARG A 57 20.85 -3.65 -2.95
C ARG A 57 20.68 -3.99 -1.48
N LEU A 58 19.47 -4.39 -1.05
CA LEU A 58 19.19 -4.81 0.31
C LEU A 58 19.54 -6.28 0.50
N LEU A 59 20.13 -6.60 1.65
CA LEU A 59 20.49 -7.98 2.02
C LEU A 59 19.29 -8.76 2.53
N SER A 60 18.42 -8.08 3.30
CA SER A 60 17.16 -8.60 3.81
C SER A 60 16.20 -7.46 4.14
N PHE A 61 14.92 -7.76 4.21
CA PHE A 61 13.87 -6.85 4.66
C PHE A 61 12.62 -7.64 5.05
N ARG A 62 11.76 -7.06 5.89
CA ARG A 62 10.49 -7.65 6.29
C ARG A 62 9.39 -7.43 5.26
N GLY A 63 9.32 -6.25 4.66
CA GLY A 63 8.29 -5.94 3.68
C GLY A 63 8.56 -4.65 2.91
N VAL A 64 7.99 -4.60 1.71
CA VAL A 64 8.02 -3.43 0.82
C VAL A 64 6.62 -2.86 0.70
N TYR A 65 6.48 -1.58 0.91
CA TYR A 65 5.23 -0.84 0.84
C TYR A 65 5.35 0.29 -0.16
N VAL A 66 4.25 0.57 -0.84
CA VAL A 66 4.15 1.64 -1.82
C VAL A 66 2.94 2.49 -1.46
N THR A 67 3.04 3.81 -1.60
CA THR A 67 1.84 4.66 -1.49
C THR A 67 0.86 4.30 -2.59
N VAL A 68 -0.39 4.05 -2.23
CA VAL A 68 -1.42 3.61 -3.19
C VAL A 68 -1.79 4.72 -4.17
N ASN A 69 -1.64 5.97 -3.72
CA ASN A 69 -2.00 7.17 -4.47
C ASN A 69 -0.79 8.07 -4.70
N PRO A 70 -0.78 8.88 -5.76
CA PRO A 70 0.33 9.78 -6.05
C PRO A 70 0.50 10.83 -4.96
N VAL A 71 1.76 11.14 -4.68
CA VAL A 71 2.18 12.11 -3.68
C VAL A 71 2.62 13.42 -4.33
N ASN A 72 2.77 14.47 -3.52
CA ASN A 72 3.32 15.75 -3.97
C ASN A 72 4.66 15.52 -4.70
N PRO A 73 4.79 15.95 -5.97
CA PRO A 73 6.00 15.77 -6.76
C PRO A 73 7.26 16.36 -6.13
N ASP A 74 7.14 17.40 -5.31
CA ASP A 74 8.28 18.00 -4.62
C ASP A 74 8.98 17.03 -3.66
N LEU A 75 8.27 15.99 -3.22
CA LEU A 75 8.85 14.94 -2.37
C LEU A 75 9.93 14.13 -3.08
N LEU A 76 9.90 14.08 -4.42
CA LEU A 76 10.93 13.41 -5.20
C LEU A 76 12.33 13.91 -4.83
N ALA A 77 12.49 15.20 -4.55
CA ALA A 77 13.77 15.79 -4.16
C ALA A 77 14.37 15.21 -2.88
N ARG A 78 13.56 14.58 -2.02
CA ARG A 78 14.04 13.96 -0.77
C ARG A 78 14.93 12.74 -1.03
N ALA A 79 14.61 11.94 -2.04
CA ALA A 79 15.39 10.75 -2.42
C ALA A 79 15.04 10.35 -3.86
N VAL A 80 15.61 11.07 -4.84
CA VAL A 80 15.28 10.95 -6.27
C VAL A 80 15.58 9.54 -6.79
N ASN A 81 14.52 8.77 -7.13
CA ASN A 81 14.57 7.46 -7.78
C ASN A 81 15.54 6.45 -7.12
N ARG A 82 15.63 6.50 -5.80
CA ARG A 82 16.49 5.62 -4.99
C ARG A 82 15.96 5.43 -3.59
N LEU A 83 16.31 4.32 -2.97
CA LEU A 83 16.11 4.09 -1.53
C LEU A 83 17.28 4.68 -0.73
N ARG A 84 16.98 5.17 0.47
CA ARG A 84 17.96 5.59 1.47
C ARG A 84 17.38 5.39 2.88
N PRO A 85 18.22 5.29 3.92
CA PRO A 85 17.75 5.26 5.29
C PRO A 85 16.87 6.47 5.59
N ALA A 86 15.64 6.22 6.06
CA ALA A 86 14.68 7.28 6.38
C ALA A 86 15.20 8.14 7.55
N GLY A 87 15.82 7.51 8.54
CA GLY A 87 16.36 8.22 9.70
C GLY A 87 15.29 9.02 10.43
N ARG A 88 15.57 10.31 10.65
CA ARG A 88 14.61 11.26 11.23
C ARG A 88 13.80 12.04 10.18
N ASN A 89 14.02 11.77 8.90
CA ASN A 89 13.27 12.47 7.85
C ASN A 89 11.83 12.00 7.85
N PRO A 90 10.86 12.91 7.71
CA PRO A 90 9.47 12.53 7.60
C PRO A 90 9.27 11.76 6.29
N THR A 91 8.58 10.65 6.40
CA THR A 91 8.04 9.90 5.25
C THR A 91 6.74 10.55 4.78
N THR A 92 6.12 10.04 3.71
CA THR A 92 4.84 10.56 3.20
C THR A 92 3.78 10.59 4.30
N ALA A 93 3.11 11.73 4.43
CA ALA A 93 1.93 11.94 5.26
C ALA A 93 0.68 12.00 4.38
N ASP A 94 -0.50 11.93 5.01
CA ASP A 94 -1.78 12.01 4.29
C ASP A 94 -1.96 13.33 3.52
N THR A 95 -1.41 14.41 4.05
CA THR A 95 -1.41 15.74 3.42
C THR A 95 -0.55 15.82 2.17
N ASP A 96 0.34 14.87 1.97
CA ASP A 96 1.20 14.80 0.79
C ASP A 96 0.50 14.13 -0.40
N ILE A 97 -0.65 13.48 -0.20
CA ILE A 97 -1.43 12.87 -1.27
C ILE A 97 -2.09 13.96 -2.12
N VAL A 98 -1.83 13.97 -3.41
CA VAL A 98 -2.34 15.03 -4.31
C VAL A 98 -3.63 14.64 -5.03
N ARG A 99 -3.89 13.35 -5.17
CA ARG A 99 -5.11 12.84 -5.81
C ARG A 99 -5.43 11.42 -5.32
N ARG A 100 -6.71 11.08 -5.19
CA ARG A 100 -7.18 9.75 -4.84
C ARG A 100 -7.59 9.03 -6.13
N ARG A 101 -6.69 8.25 -6.71
CA ARG A 101 -6.96 7.45 -7.92
C ARG A 101 -7.41 6.05 -7.61
N TRP A 102 -7.03 5.56 -6.45
CA TRP A 102 -7.33 4.22 -5.99
C TRP A 102 -7.97 4.25 -4.62
N LEU A 103 -8.99 3.44 -4.47
CA LEU A 103 -9.59 3.08 -3.21
C LEU A 103 -9.16 1.66 -2.88
N LEU A 104 -8.39 1.49 -1.82
CA LEU A 104 -7.94 0.19 -1.35
C LEU A 104 -8.84 -0.30 -0.24
N ILE A 105 -9.41 -1.49 -0.41
CA ILE A 105 -10.12 -2.25 0.62
C ILE A 105 -9.23 -3.42 1.02
N ASP A 106 -8.80 -3.44 2.26
CA ASP A 106 -7.98 -4.51 2.83
C ASP A 106 -8.85 -5.41 3.70
N CYS A 107 -8.88 -6.69 3.36
CA CYS A 107 -9.65 -7.73 4.06
C CYS A 107 -8.67 -8.62 4.82
N ASP A 108 -8.44 -8.34 6.09
CA ASP A 108 -7.55 -9.11 6.95
C ASP A 108 -8.33 -9.83 8.05
N PRO A 109 -7.96 -11.09 8.40
CA PRO A 109 -8.52 -11.77 9.56
C PRO A 109 -8.19 -11.00 10.85
N LYS A 110 -9.13 -10.93 11.78
CA LYS A 110 -8.89 -10.36 13.11
C LYS A 110 -7.98 -11.28 13.92
N ARG A 111 -6.72 -10.90 14.10
CA ARG A 111 -5.68 -11.69 14.78
C ARG A 111 -4.70 -10.81 15.55
N ALA A 112 -3.88 -11.43 16.39
CA ALA A 112 -2.80 -10.73 17.08
C ALA A 112 -1.74 -10.23 16.08
N SER A 113 -1.17 -9.05 16.35
CA SER A 113 -0.11 -8.48 15.52
C SER A 113 1.11 -9.41 15.46
N GLY A 114 1.70 -9.55 14.27
CA GLY A 114 2.88 -10.38 14.04
C GLY A 114 2.61 -11.88 13.89
N VAL A 115 1.34 -12.32 13.94
CA VAL A 115 0.95 -13.71 13.69
C VAL A 115 0.43 -13.84 12.26
N SER A 116 0.94 -14.79 11.49
CA SER A 116 0.42 -15.11 10.16
C SER A 116 -0.98 -15.73 10.26
N SER A 117 -1.81 -15.51 9.24
CA SER A 117 -3.12 -16.16 9.16
C SER A 117 -2.99 -17.68 9.01
N THR A 118 -3.90 -18.41 9.62
CA THR A 118 -4.11 -19.82 9.30
C THR A 118 -4.73 -19.95 7.91
N LYS A 119 -4.66 -21.14 7.32
CA LYS A 119 -5.30 -21.39 6.00
C LYS A 119 -6.79 -21.06 6.02
N ALA A 120 -7.51 -21.41 7.08
CA ALA A 120 -8.93 -21.13 7.21
C ALA A 120 -9.23 -19.63 7.32
N GLU A 121 -8.44 -18.88 8.10
CA GLU A 121 -8.55 -17.42 8.20
C GLU A 121 -8.26 -16.73 6.86
N HIS A 122 -7.21 -17.17 6.15
CA HIS A 122 -6.88 -16.65 4.83
C HIS A 122 -8.00 -16.91 3.81
N GLU A 123 -8.53 -18.14 3.74
CA GLU A 123 -9.67 -18.48 2.88
C GLU A 123 -10.92 -17.65 3.23
N SER A 124 -11.15 -17.36 4.51
CA SER A 124 -12.25 -16.50 4.97
C SER A 124 -12.08 -15.06 4.48
N ALA A 125 -10.87 -14.50 4.53
CA ALA A 125 -10.57 -13.18 4.01
C ALA A 125 -10.77 -13.10 2.48
N LEU A 126 -10.31 -14.11 1.73
CA LEU A 126 -10.54 -14.21 0.29
C LEU A 126 -12.03 -14.30 -0.05
N ALA A 127 -12.80 -15.10 0.70
CA ALA A 127 -14.25 -15.21 0.52
C ALA A 127 -14.96 -13.88 0.78
N LYS A 128 -14.53 -13.15 1.84
CA LYS A 128 -15.03 -11.82 2.17
C LYS A 128 -14.76 -10.83 1.03
N ALA A 129 -13.54 -10.79 0.52
CA ALA A 129 -13.19 -9.92 -0.59
C ALA A 129 -14.03 -10.21 -1.85
N ARG A 130 -14.24 -11.50 -2.18
CA ARG A 130 -15.12 -11.89 -3.30
C ARG A 130 -16.56 -11.43 -3.08
N LYS A 131 -17.08 -11.54 -1.86
CA LYS A 131 -18.42 -11.04 -1.53
C LYS A 131 -18.52 -9.54 -1.72
N ILE A 132 -17.57 -8.77 -1.17
CA ILE A 132 -17.52 -7.31 -1.32
C ILE A 132 -17.47 -6.93 -2.81
N ARG A 133 -16.63 -7.59 -3.60
CA ARG A 133 -16.56 -7.39 -5.05
C ARG A 133 -17.92 -7.60 -5.72
N SER A 134 -18.61 -8.70 -5.39
CA SER A 134 -19.94 -9.03 -5.93
C SER A 134 -20.99 -7.98 -5.51
N ASP A 135 -21.00 -7.59 -4.23
CA ASP A 135 -21.96 -6.63 -3.71
C ASP A 135 -21.76 -5.24 -4.38
N LEU A 136 -20.52 -4.77 -4.50
CA LEU A 136 -20.21 -3.51 -5.15
C LEU A 136 -20.49 -3.55 -6.66
N PHE A 137 -20.21 -4.68 -7.32
CA PHE A 137 -20.55 -4.86 -8.72
C PHE A 137 -22.07 -4.75 -8.96
N SER A 138 -22.90 -5.33 -8.09
CA SER A 138 -24.36 -5.21 -8.16
C SER A 138 -24.86 -3.76 -7.98
N LEU A 139 -24.06 -2.90 -7.34
CA LEU A 139 -24.30 -1.48 -7.18
C LEU A 139 -23.74 -0.62 -8.33
N GLY A 140 -23.21 -1.26 -9.38
CA GLY A 140 -22.67 -0.58 -10.56
C GLY A 140 -21.20 -0.14 -10.43
N TRP A 141 -20.46 -0.63 -9.43
CA TRP A 141 -19.02 -0.38 -9.34
C TRP A 141 -18.25 -1.19 -10.39
N PRO A 142 -17.15 -0.64 -10.93
CA PRO A 142 -16.29 -1.39 -11.83
C PRO A 142 -15.61 -2.57 -11.12
N ASP A 143 -15.10 -3.51 -11.89
CA ASP A 143 -14.32 -4.62 -11.34
C ASP A 143 -12.99 -4.11 -10.75
N PRO A 144 -12.63 -4.49 -9.51
CA PRO A 144 -11.38 -4.08 -8.90
C PRO A 144 -10.22 -4.96 -9.35
N ILE A 145 -9.00 -4.47 -9.17
CA ILE A 145 -7.84 -5.35 -9.08
C ILE A 145 -7.92 -6.07 -7.73
N MET A 146 -7.94 -7.41 -7.76
CA MET A 146 -7.91 -8.24 -6.56
C MET A 146 -6.52 -8.84 -6.40
N THR A 147 -5.92 -8.64 -5.22
CA THR A 147 -4.62 -9.20 -4.87
C THR A 147 -4.71 -10.04 -3.61
N ASP A 148 -3.82 -11.02 -3.51
CA ASP A 148 -3.66 -11.89 -2.35
C ASP A 148 -2.34 -11.53 -1.64
N SER A 149 -2.42 -11.13 -0.39
CA SER A 149 -1.25 -10.78 0.43
C SER A 149 -0.60 -11.99 1.12
N GLY A 150 -1.16 -13.20 0.93
CA GLY A 150 -0.77 -14.40 1.66
C GLY A 150 -1.34 -14.49 3.08
N ASN A 151 -1.81 -13.38 3.63
CA ASN A 151 -2.49 -13.31 4.94
C ASN A 151 -3.95 -12.91 4.82
N GLY A 152 -4.29 -12.15 3.80
CA GLY A 152 -5.61 -11.63 3.50
C GLY A 152 -5.75 -11.30 2.02
N ALA A 153 -6.74 -10.50 1.68
CA ALA A 153 -7.02 -10.08 0.31
C ALA A 153 -7.22 -8.58 0.21
N GLN A 154 -6.84 -8.02 -0.92
CA GLN A 154 -7.00 -6.60 -1.19
C GLN A 154 -7.82 -6.38 -2.46
N LEU A 155 -8.70 -5.39 -2.45
CA LEU A 155 -9.45 -4.94 -3.60
C LEU A 155 -9.07 -3.49 -3.89
N MET A 156 -8.58 -3.22 -5.08
CA MET A 156 -8.23 -1.88 -5.54
C MET A 156 -9.22 -1.41 -6.59
N TYR A 157 -10.06 -0.45 -6.21
CA TYR A 157 -11.02 0.17 -7.11
C TYR A 157 -10.45 1.44 -7.73
N ARG A 158 -10.59 1.56 -9.05
CA ARG A 158 -10.25 2.80 -9.73
C ARG A 158 -11.28 3.87 -9.38
N ILE A 159 -10.81 4.96 -8.80
CA ILE A 159 -11.57 6.18 -8.53
C ILE A 159 -10.80 7.38 -9.10
N ASP A 160 -11.38 8.56 -9.06
CA ASP A 160 -10.68 9.77 -9.46
C ASP A 160 -11.24 10.98 -8.70
N LEU A 161 -10.77 11.14 -7.46
CA LEU A 161 -11.24 12.19 -6.55
C LEU A 161 -10.10 13.12 -6.15
N PRO A 162 -10.41 14.40 -5.84
CA PRO A 162 -9.44 15.30 -5.22
C PRO A 162 -8.93 14.72 -3.90
N ALA A 163 -7.70 15.06 -3.51
CA ALA A 163 -7.17 14.69 -2.19
C ALA A 163 -8.05 15.25 -1.05
N THR A 164 -8.56 16.47 -1.23
CA THR A 164 -9.51 17.14 -0.34
C THR A 164 -10.93 16.85 -0.76
N ASP A 165 -11.49 15.75 -0.30
CA ASP A 165 -12.84 15.27 -0.64
C ASP A 165 -13.90 15.59 0.44
N GLY A 166 -13.58 16.47 1.40
CA GLY A 166 -14.46 16.78 2.55
C GLY A 166 -14.70 15.59 3.48
N GLY A 167 -13.82 14.57 3.42
CA GLY A 167 -13.94 13.34 4.19
C GLY A 167 -14.96 12.35 3.61
N LEU A 168 -15.37 12.51 2.35
CA LEU A 168 -16.33 11.62 1.69
C LEU A 168 -15.86 10.17 1.68
N VAL A 169 -14.65 9.93 1.20
CA VAL A 169 -14.06 8.59 1.17
C VAL A 169 -14.05 7.99 2.57
N GLN A 170 -13.59 8.73 3.58
CA GLN A 170 -13.55 8.25 4.97
C GLN A 170 -14.94 7.88 5.51
N LYS A 171 -15.96 8.69 5.21
CA LYS A 171 -17.35 8.43 5.64
C LYS A 171 -17.92 7.18 4.98
N CYS A 172 -17.75 7.04 3.66
CA CYS A 172 -18.21 5.88 2.90
C CYS A 172 -17.52 4.59 3.40
N THR A 173 -16.22 4.66 3.62
CA THR A 173 -15.43 3.52 4.08
C THR A 173 -15.81 3.07 5.48
N ASN A 174 -16.00 4.03 6.40
CA ASN A 174 -16.46 3.73 7.76
C ASN A 174 -17.88 3.13 7.77
N ALA A 175 -18.78 3.63 6.94
CA ALA A 175 -20.12 3.08 6.83
C ALA A 175 -20.11 1.64 6.31
N PHE A 176 -19.30 1.37 5.30
CA PHE A 176 -19.13 0.04 4.72
C PHE A 176 -18.49 -0.95 5.71
N ALA A 177 -17.44 -0.53 6.42
CA ALA A 177 -16.79 -1.37 7.43
C ALA A 177 -17.77 -1.77 8.54
N ARG A 178 -18.62 -0.83 9.01
CA ARG A 178 -19.66 -1.11 10.02
C ARG A 178 -20.72 -2.11 9.53
N ALA A 179 -21.11 -2.01 8.25
CA ALA A 179 -22.09 -2.92 7.65
C ALA A 179 -21.54 -4.33 7.42
N SER A 180 -20.22 -4.49 7.49
CA SER A 180 -19.50 -5.71 7.13
C SER A 180 -18.72 -6.31 8.29
N ASP A 181 -18.95 -5.86 9.54
CA ASP A 181 -18.17 -6.27 10.72
C ASP A 181 -18.46 -7.73 11.12
N ASP A 182 -17.47 -8.59 10.86
CA ASP A 182 -17.45 -10.00 11.23
C ASP A 182 -16.02 -10.42 11.66
N ALA A 183 -15.65 -11.69 11.52
CA ALA A 183 -14.33 -12.21 11.87
C ALA A 183 -13.19 -11.66 10.98
N VAL A 184 -13.50 -10.99 9.88
CA VAL A 184 -12.55 -10.37 8.97
C VAL A 184 -12.69 -8.85 9.10
N SER A 185 -11.62 -8.17 9.49
CA SER A 185 -11.60 -6.71 9.50
C SER A 185 -11.50 -6.18 8.07
N ILE A 186 -12.20 -5.08 7.81
CA ILE A 186 -12.05 -4.32 6.58
C ILE A 186 -11.31 -3.04 6.94
N GLU A 187 -10.08 -2.93 6.50
CA GLU A 187 -9.30 -1.71 6.66
C GLU A 187 -9.22 -0.98 5.33
N TRP A 188 -9.38 0.32 5.40
CA TRP A 188 -9.24 1.21 4.27
C TRP A 188 -7.87 1.86 4.41
N LEU A 189 -6.87 1.24 3.78
CA LEU A 189 -5.51 1.73 3.88
C LEU A 189 -5.33 2.95 2.98
N TRP A 190 -5.63 4.10 3.54
CA TRP A 190 -5.10 5.36 3.05
C TRP A 190 -4.04 5.94 4.02
N ARG A 191 -3.85 5.29 5.18
CA ARG A 191 -2.86 5.69 6.18
C ARG A 191 -1.51 5.03 5.87
N PRO A 192 -0.40 5.79 5.89
CA PRO A 192 0.91 5.17 6.01
C PRO A 192 0.93 4.32 7.28
N ALA A 193 1.53 3.12 7.20
CA ALA A 193 1.65 2.23 8.33
C ALA A 193 2.07 3.03 9.57
N ARG A 194 1.28 2.96 10.66
CA ARG A 194 1.63 3.60 11.92
C ARG A 194 3.00 3.08 12.32
N SER A 195 3.98 3.97 12.43
CA SER A 195 5.18 3.66 13.19
C SER A 195 4.71 3.40 14.62
N THR A 196 4.71 2.16 15.06
CA THR A 196 4.69 1.85 16.47
C THR A 196 6.03 2.30 17.02
N ALA A 197 6.11 3.60 17.34
CA ALA A 197 7.13 4.07 18.26
C ALA A 197 6.74 3.46 19.61
N THR A 198 7.35 2.35 19.96
CA THR A 198 7.42 1.88 21.33
C THR A 198 8.32 2.84 22.09
N ASN A 199 7.75 3.53 23.09
CA ASN A 199 8.49 4.20 24.14
C ASN A 199 9.42 3.20 24.86
#